data_30fdd850668920ee8ec055d53f108bb8
#
_entry.id   30fdd850668920ee8ec055d53f108bb8
#
_cell.length_a   1.000
_cell.length_b   1.000
_cell.length_c   1.000
_cell.angle_alpha   90.00
_cell.angle_beta   90.00
_cell.angle_gamma   90.00
#
_symmetry.space_group_name_H-M   'P 1'
#
loop_
_entity.id
_entity.type
_entity.pdbx_description
1 polymer ?
#
loop_
_entity_poly.entity_id
_entity_poly.type
_entity_poly.pdbx_seq_one_letter_code
_entity_poly.pdbx_strand_id
1 'polypeptide(L)'
;MVQDFSMSLPLIDGQGNFGSVDGDPPAAMRYTETRLAKISQNLIDDIDKETVEFKSNYDETEKEPEVLPAQYPNLLVNGAGGIAVGMATSIPPHNLSEVINATLALIDNKDIKINELMKHIPGPDFPTGGTIIGKDIIKTGYKTGRGSFKVRGNVSIEQLKNGKERIVINSIPYQINKSVLNEKIVELIRNKKIDGISDIRDESNREGIRVATVSYTHLTLPTSYPV
;
A
#
# COMPACT_ATOMS: atom_id res chain seq x y z
N MET A 1 5.43 -9.68 -3.78
CA MET A 1 4.21 -10.52 -3.96
C MET A 1 3.90 -11.38 -2.72
N VAL A 2 4.85 -11.55 -1.82
CA VAL A 2 4.72 -12.30 -0.54
C VAL A 2 4.33 -11.39 0.62
N GLN A 3 4.78 -10.13 0.59
CA GLN A 3 4.71 -9.20 1.73
C GLN A 3 3.34 -8.55 1.82
N ASP A 4 2.70 -8.65 2.99
CA ASP A 4 1.39 -8.06 3.31
C ASP A 4 1.41 -6.53 3.38
N PHE A 5 2.56 -5.93 3.65
CA PHE A 5 2.74 -4.47 3.60
C PHE A 5 2.95 -3.92 2.18
N SER A 6 3.19 -4.78 1.19
CA SER A 6 3.39 -4.39 -0.21
C SER A 6 2.16 -4.63 -1.09
N MET A 7 1.32 -5.60 -0.75
CA MET A 7 0.13 -5.97 -1.51
C MET A 7 -1.07 -6.12 -0.57
N SER A 8 -2.20 -5.56 -0.97
CA SER A 8 -3.45 -5.72 -0.23
C SER A 8 -3.91 -7.18 -0.22
N LEU A 9 -3.59 -7.92 -1.29
CA LEU A 9 -3.90 -9.33 -1.45
C LEU A 9 -2.66 -10.06 -1.96
N PRO A 10 -1.82 -10.61 -1.06
CA PRO A 10 -0.61 -11.33 -1.47
C PRO A 10 -0.93 -12.52 -2.36
N LEU A 11 -0.23 -12.63 -3.48
CA LEU A 11 -0.42 -13.67 -4.48
C LEU A 11 0.50 -14.88 -4.28
N ILE A 12 1.50 -14.74 -3.45
CA ILE A 12 2.45 -15.80 -3.12
C ILE A 12 2.47 -15.98 -1.60
N ASP A 13 2.33 -17.21 -1.18
CA ASP A 13 2.56 -17.66 0.19
C ASP A 13 4.03 -18.03 0.32
N GLY A 14 4.73 -17.38 1.24
CA GLY A 14 6.17 -17.55 1.42
C GLY A 14 6.53 -17.96 2.84
N GLN A 15 7.52 -18.83 2.95
CA GLN A 15 8.13 -19.24 4.21
C GLN A 15 9.57 -18.74 4.25
N GLY A 16 9.94 -18.02 5.31
CA GLY A 16 11.25 -17.41 5.46
C GLY A 16 11.21 -15.89 5.44
N ASN A 17 12.38 -15.26 5.35
CA ASN A 17 12.53 -13.82 5.35
C ASN A 17 12.58 -13.25 3.91
N PHE A 18 11.54 -12.51 3.53
CA PHE A 18 11.40 -11.84 2.22
C PHE A 18 11.64 -10.32 2.31
N GLY A 19 12.31 -9.85 3.37
CA GLY A 19 12.51 -8.45 3.67
C GLY A 19 11.50 -7.91 4.67
N SER A 20 11.70 -6.68 5.11
CA SER A 20 10.87 -6.01 6.12
C SER A 20 10.44 -4.61 5.69
N VAL A 21 9.51 -4.02 6.42
CA VAL A 21 9.09 -2.62 6.27
C VAL A 21 10.23 -1.64 6.60
N ASP A 22 11.26 -2.10 7.28
CA ASP A 22 12.48 -1.35 7.57
C ASP A 22 13.45 -1.29 6.38
N GLY A 23 13.15 -2.03 5.31
CA GLY A 23 13.98 -2.09 4.12
C GLY A 23 15.11 -3.12 4.23
N ASP A 24 15.05 -4.03 5.19
CA ASP A 24 16.00 -5.13 5.27
C ASP A 24 15.93 -5.99 4.00
N PRO A 25 17.08 -6.42 3.47
CA PRO A 25 17.09 -7.29 2.30
C PRO A 25 16.50 -8.66 2.65
N PRO A 26 15.93 -9.37 1.66
CA PRO A 26 15.48 -10.74 1.85
C PRO A 26 16.66 -11.66 2.16
N ALA A 27 16.39 -12.77 2.83
CA ALA A 27 17.38 -13.83 3.02
C ALA A 27 17.78 -14.44 1.67
N ALA A 28 18.93 -15.13 1.66
CA ALA A 28 19.34 -15.87 0.47
C ALA A 28 18.27 -16.92 0.11
N MET A 29 18.01 -17.10 -1.19
CA MET A 29 16.91 -17.93 -1.71
C MET A 29 16.92 -19.37 -1.19
N ARG A 30 18.08 -19.90 -0.80
CA ARG A 30 18.20 -21.24 -0.20
C ARG A 30 17.55 -21.38 1.19
N TYR A 31 17.15 -20.27 1.81
CA TYR A 31 16.47 -20.23 3.11
C TYR A 31 15.00 -19.85 3.00
N THR A 32 14.48 -19.73 1.79
CA THR A 32 13.10 -19.31 1.56
C THR A 32 12.38 -20.31 0.67
N GLU A 33 11.10 -20.51 0.94
CA GLU A 33 10.20 -21.33 0.12
C GLU A 33 9.02 -20.48 -0.32
N THR A 34 8.52 -20.74 -1.53
CA THR A 34 7.37 -20.02 -2.09
C THR A 34 6.39 -20.98 -2.73
N ARG A 35 5.11 -20.66 -2.61
CA ARG A 35 4.01 -21.35 -3.30
C ARG A 35 2.93 -20.33 -3.67
N LEU A 36 2.07 -20.67 -4.60
CA LEU A 36 0.93 -19.83 -4.94
C LEU A 36 -0.02 -19.76 -3.74
N ALA A 37 -0.44 -18.54 -3.40
CA ALA A 37 -1.53 -18.33 -2.45
C ALA A 37 -2.85 -18.82 -3.07
N LYS A 38 -3.82 -19.22 -2.25
CA LYS A 38 -5.12 -19.73 -2.74
C LYS A 38 -5.81 -18.75 -3.70
N ILE A 39 -5.72 -17.46 -3.41
CA ILE A 39 -6.35 -16.43 -4.23
C ILE A 39 -5.74 -16.32 -5.63
N SER A 40 -4.48 -16.71 -5.79
CA SER A 40 -3.80 -16.68 -7.09
C SER A 40 -4.39 -17.69 -8.07
N GLN A 41 -5.02 -18.77 -7.57
CA GLN A 41 -5.72 -19.71 -8.42
C GLN A 41 -6.84 -19.01 -9.22
N ASN A 42 -7.55 -18.07 -8.60
CA ASN A 42 -8.61 -17.30 -9.26
C ASN A 42 -8.11 -16.35 -10.37
N LEU A 43 -6.79 -16.16 -10.48
CA LEU A 43 -6.22 -15.40 -11.60
C LEU A 43 -5.93 -16.26 -12.82
N ILE A 44 -5.73 -17.56 -12.62
CA ILE A 44 -5.34 -18.51 -13.66
C ILE A 44 -6.40 -19.57 -13.96
N ASP A 45 -7.48 -19.63 -13.18
CA ASP A 45 -8.59 -20.53 -13.44
C ASP A 45 -9.13 -20.29 -14.87
N ASP A 46 -9.49 -21.38 -15.53
CA ASP A 46 -9.99 -21.40 -16.91
C ASP A 46 -8.98 -20.98 -18.00
N ILE A 47 -7.68 -20.88 -17.69
CA ILE A 47 -6.64 -20.55 -18.66
C ILE A 47 -6.57 -21.57 -19.81
N ASP A 48 -6.88 -22.84 -19.52
CA ASP A 48 -6.88 -23.95 -20.48
C ASP A 48 -8.15 -24.00 -21.36
N LYS A 49 -9.11 -23.09 -21.15
CA LYS A 49 -10.41 -23.09 -21.81
C LYS A 49 -10.55 -22.06 -22.92
N GLU A 50 -9.46 -21.60 -23.48
CA GLU A 50 -9.45 -20.57 -24.55
C GLU A 50 -10.19 -19.26 -24.16
N THR A 51 -10.13 -18.90 -22.88
CA THR A 51 -10.78 -17.69 -22.34
C THR A 51 -10.01 -16.42 -22.65
N VAL A 52 -8.74 -16.53 -22.98
CA VAL A 52 -7.81 -15.44 -23.29
C VAL A 52 -6.93 -15.79 -24.48
N GLU A 53 -6.44 -14.78 -25.18
CA GLU A 53 -5.53 -14.96 -26.31
C GLU A 53 -4.11 -15.25 -25.83
N PHE A 54 -3.40 -16.06 -26.62
CA PHE A 54 -2.01 -16.41 -26.37
C PHE A 54 -1.12 -15.87 -27.50
N LYS A 55 0.04 -15.36 -27.12
CA LYS A 55 1.11 -14.96 -28.04
C LYS A 55 2.37 -15.78 -27.80
N SER A 56 3.27 -15.81 -28.77
CA SER A 56 4.59 -16.41 -28.59
C SER A 56 5.42 -15.58 -27.60
N ASN A 57 6.22 -16.28 -26.80
CA ASN A 57 7.25 -15.66 -25.98
C ASN A 57 8.38 -15.07 -26.83
N TYR A 58 9.40 -14.46 -26.20
CA TYR A 58 10.48 -13.75 -26.91
C TYR A 58 11.25 -14.62 -27.91
N ASP A 59 11.50 -15.88 -27.59
CA ASP A 59 12.27 -16.84 -28.43
C ASP A 59 11.37 -17.76 -29.26
N GLU A 60 10.06 -17.54 -29.25
CA GLU A 60 9.03 -18.31 -29.98
C GLU A 60 8.98 -19.81 -29.63
N THR A 61 9.59 -20.20 -28.52
CA THR A 61 9.62 -21.60 -28.09
C THR A 61 8.34 -22.03 -27.39
N GLU A 62 7.66 -21.09 -26.72
CA GLU A 62 6.48 -21.33 -25.91
C GLU A 62 5.41 -20.26 -26.17
N LYS A 63 4.19 -20.52 -25.72
CA LYS A 63 3.09 -19.53 -25.75
C LYS A 63 2.78 -19.03 -24.35
N GLU A 64 2.55 -17.73 -24.24
CA GLU A 64 2.13 -17.08 -23.00
C GLU A 64 0.79 -16.36 -23.20
N PRO A 65 -0.09 -16.28 -22.18
CA PRO A 65 -1.34 -15.53 -22.27
C PRO A 65 -1.04 -14.03 -22.37
N GLU A 66 -1.73 -13.29 -23.23
CA GLU A 66 -1.62 -11.84 -23.28
C GLU A 66 -2.08 -11.16 -22.00
N VAL A 67 -3.16 -11.69 -21.41
CA VAL A 67 -3.70 -11.31 -20.10
C VAL A 67 -4.13 -12.56 -19.35
N LEU A 68 -4.15 -12.49 -18.02
CA LEU A 68 -4.68 -13.59 -17.22
C LEU A 68 -6.22 -13.57 -17.24
N PRO A 69 -6.88 -14.74 -17.20
CA PRO A 69 -8.36 -14.84 -17.20
C PRO A 69 -9.05 -14.25 -15.97
N ALA A 70 -8.32 -13.94 -14.95
CA ALA A 70 -8.66 -13.27 -13.69
C ALA A 70 -10.15 -13.13 -13.35
N GLN A 71 -10.60 -13.88 -12.35
CA GLN A 71 -11.99 -13.84 -11.87
C GLN A 71 -12.33 -12.58 -11.07
N TYR A 72 -11.35 -11.75 -10.72
CA TYR A 72 -11.54 -10.48 -10.03
C TYR A 72 -10.56 -9.42 -10.55
N PRO A 73 -10.87 -8.11 -10.44
CA PRO A 73 -10.04 -7.04 -10.96
C PRO A 73 -8.77 -6.83 -10.13
N ASN A 74 -7.80 -7.73 -10.23
CA ASN A 74 -6.55 -7.70 -9.47
C ASN A 74 -5.78 -6.38 -9.63
N LEU A 75 -5.84 -5.76 -10.82
CA LEU A 75 -5.19 -4.48 -11.08
C LEU A 75 -5.67 -3.38 -10.13
N LEU A 76 -6.95 -3.36 -9.78
CA LEU A 76 -7.50 -2.39 -8.84
C LEU A 76 -7.22 -2.81 -7.39
N VAL A 77 -7.32 -4.09 -7.07
CA VAL A 77 -7.14 -4.59 -5.70
C VAL A 77 -5.70 -4.40 -5.23
N ASN A 78 -4.73 -4.83 -6.00
CA ASN A 78 -3.31 -4.73 -5.63
C ASN A 78 -2.61 -3.49 -6.19
N GLY A 79 -3.26 -2.78 -7.11
CA GLY A 79 -2.62 -1.69 -7.83
C GLY A 79 -1.53 -2.17 -8.79
N ALA A 80 -0.84 -1.23 -9.39
CA ALA A 80 0.31 -1.48 -10.23
C ALA A 80 1.27 -0.30 -10.18
N GLY A 81 2.56 -0.58 -10.10
CA GLY A 81 3.64 0.40 -10.24
C GLY A 81 4.63 -0.07 -11.29
N GLY A 82 4.94 0.78 -12.24
CA GLY A 82 5.89 0.43 -13.30
C GLY A 82 6.54 1.66 -13.90
N ILE A 83 7.80 1.51 -14.29
CA ILE A 83 8.59 2.54 -14.94
C ILE A 83 9.06 1.97 -16.27
N ALA A 84 8.68 2.63 -17.36
CA ALA A 84 9.13 2.32 -18.71
C ALA A 84 9.84 3.54 -19.31
N VAL A 85 10.48 3.33 -20.48
CA VAL A 85 11.10 4.44 -21.21
C VAL A 85 9.99 5.40 -21.70
N GLY A 86 10.04 6.64 -21.23
CA GLY A 86 9.11 7.69 -21.62
C GLY A 86 7.77 7.71 -20.90
N MET A 87 7.45 6.70 -20.06
CA MET A 87 6.22 6.68 -19.28
C MET A 87 6.35 5.90 -17.97
N ALA A 88 5.53 6.26 -16.99
CA ALA A 88 5.41 5.54 -15.74
C ALA A 88 3.93 5.38 -15.38
N THR A 89 3.59 4.31 -14.66
CA THR A 89 2.26 4.11 -14.09
C THR A 89 2.37 3.90 -12.59
N SER A 90 1.38 4.41 -11.85
CA SER A 90 1.22 4.20 -10.41
C SER A 90 -0.26 4.13 -10.08
N ILE A 91 -0.81 2.93 -10.07
CA ILE A 91 -2.19 2.66 -9.72
C ILE A 91 -2.22 2.22 -8.26
N PRO A 92 -2.89 2.95 -7.37
CA PRO A 92 -2.97 2.58 -5.96
C PRO A 92 -3.85 1.33 -5.75
N PRO A 93 -3.60 0.57 -4.69
CA PRO A 93 -4.46 -0.54 -4.29
C PRO A 93 -5.81 -0.06 -3.76
N HIS A 94 -6.82 -0.95 -3.79
CA HIS A 94 -8.17 -0.69 -3.33
C HIS A 94 -8.71 -1.86 -2.52
N ASN A 95 -9.75 -1.62 -1.73
CA ASN A 95 -10.41 -2.65 -0.95
C ASN A 95 -11.11 -3.67 -1.85
N LEU A 96 -10.86 -4.96 -1.61
CA LEU A 96 -11.42 -6.05 -2.41
C LEU A 96 -12.96 -6.01 -2.45
N SER A 97 -13.59 -5.86 -1.28
CA SER A 97 -15.06 -5.86 -1.20
C SER A 97 -15.68 -4.66 -1.94
N GLU A 98 -15.06 -3.49 -1.86
CA GLU A 98 -15.48 -2.29 -2.58
C GLU A 98 -15.33 -2.49 -4.10
N VAL A 99 -14.23 -3.06 -4.55
CA VAL A 99 -13.98 -3.36 -5.96
C VAL A 99 -15.00 -4.36 -6.50
N ILE A 100 -15.29 -5.43 -5.76
CA ILE A 100 -16.31 -6.43 -6.16
C ILE A 100 -17.68 -5.79 -6.23
N ASN A 101 -18.09 -5.00 -5.24
CA ASN A 101 -19.38 -4.31 -5.25
C ASN A 101 -19.53 -3.36 -6.45
N ALA A 102 -18.48 -2.64 -6.80
CA ALA A 102 -18.48 -1.78 -7.99
C ALA A 102 -18.52 -2.60 -9.28
N THR A 103 -17.86 -3.74 -9.33
CA THR A 103 -17.88 -4.65 -10.47
C THR A 103 -19.30 -5.20 -10.69
N LEU A 104 -19.98 -5.64 -9.63
CA LEU A 104 -21.37 -6.07 -9.69
C LEU A 104 -22.29 -4.95 -10.18
N ALA A 105 -22.15 -3.74 -9.64
CA ALA A 105 -22.94 -2.59 -10.11
C ALA A 105 -22.68 -2.25 -11.58
N LEU A 106 -21.47 -2.44 -12.09
CA LEU A 106 -21.14 -2.24 -13.50
C LEU A 106 -21.73 -3.35 -14.40
N ILE A 107 -21.76 -4.59 -13.91
CA ILE A 107 -22.40 -5.72 -14.63
C ILE A 107 -23.91 -5.47 -14.78
N ASP A 108 -24.56 -5.01 -13.70
CA ASP A 108 -25.99 -4.72 -13.69
C ASP A 108 -26.35 -3.50 -14.58
N ASN A 109 -25.46 -2.52 -14.64
CA ASN A 109 -25.63 -1.31 -15.43
C ASN A 109 -24.33 -0.91 -16.13
N LYS A 110 -24.17 -1.29 -17.40
CA LYS A 110 -22.95 -1.01 -18.19
C LYS A 110 -22.73 0.49 -18.47
N ASP A 111 -23.76 1.31 -18.36
CA ASP A 111 -23.70 2.76 -18.59
C ASP A 111 -23.49 3.56 -17.29
N ILE A 112 -23.20 2.87 -16.19
CA ILE A 112 -22.96 3.49 -14.89
C ILE A 112 -21.81 4.52 -14.96
N LYS A 113 -22.04 5.71 -14.40
CA LYS A 113 -21.04 6.78 -14.42
C LYS A 113 -20.03 6.63 -13.29
N ILE A 114 -18.82 7.19 -13.50
CA ILE A 114 -17.72 7.16 -12.49
C ILE A 114 -18.21 7.69 -11.13
N ASN A 115 -19.01 8.75 -11.08
CA ASN A 115 -19.53 9.29 -9.83
C ASN A 115 -20.42 8.30 -9.05
N GLU A 116 -21.07 7.39 -9.75
CA GLU A 116 -21.92 6.35 -9.14
C GLU A 116 -21.06 5.17 -8.70
N LEU A 117 -20.08 4.75 -9.51
CA LEU A 117 -19.08 3.76 -9.11
C LEU A 117 -18.30 4.18 -7.86
N MET A 118 -18.00 5.47 -7.71
CA MET A 118 -17.34 6.01 -6.51
C MET A 118 -18.18 5.91 -5.22
N LYS A 119 -19.46 5.56 -5.29
CA LYS A 119 -20.24 5.21 -4.08
C LYS A 119 -19.83 3.85 -3.53
N HIS A 120 -19.32 2.96 -4.39
CA HIS A 120 -18.83 1.64 -4.05
C HIS A 120 -17.32 1.64 -3.79
N ILE A 121 -16.56 2.41 -4.59
CA ILE A 121 -15.09 2.60 -4.40
C ILE A 121 -14.83 4.07 -4.10
N PRO A 122 -14.88 4.49 -2.84
CA PRO A 122 -14.70 5.90 -2.46
C PRO A 122 -13.27 6.41 -2.65
N GLY A 123 -12.29 5.51 -2.65
CA GLY A 123 -10.87 5.84 -2.80
C GLY A 123 -9.93 4.65 -2.67
N PRO A 124 -8.64 4.88 -2.85
CA PRO A 124 -7.62 3.87 -2.59
C PRO A 124 -7.64 3.39 -1.13
N ASP A 125 -7.27 2.13 -0.94
CA ASP A 125 -7.10 1.48 0.36
C ASP A 125 -5.73 0.80 0.42
N PHE A 126 -4.87 1.31 1.31
CA PHE A 126 -3.48 0.85 1.38
C PHE A 126 -3.31 -0.25 2.43
N PRO A 127 -2.51 -1.29 2.16
CA PRO A 127 -2.27 -2.39 3.10
C PRO A 127 -1.64 -1.91 4.42
N THR A 128 -0.89 -0.80 4.38
CA THR A 128 -0.29 -0.19 5.58
C THR A 128 -1.22 0.79 6.29
N GLY A 129 -2.45 0.97 5.79
CA GLY A 129 -3.40 1.94 6.34
C GLY A 129 -3.02 3.39 6.04
N GLY A 130 -3.46 4.31 6.92
CA GLY A 130 -3.23 5.73 6.76
C GLY A 130 -4.48 6.50 6.32
N THR A 131 -4.34 7.81 6.20
CA THR A 131 -5.44 8.71 5.80
C THR A 131 -5.05 9.50 4.56
N ILE A 132 -5.88 9.41 3.51
CA ILE A 132 -5.70 10.21 2.29
C ILE A 132 -6.26 11.61 2.53
N ILE A 133 -5.47 12.62 2.17
CA ILE A 133 -5.86 14.02 2.30
C ILE A 133 -6.28 14.55 0.92
N GLY A 134 -7.52 14.98 0.80
CA GLY A 134 -8.06 15.59 -0.42
C GLY A 134 -8.99 14.68 -1.22
N LYS A 135 -10.27 14.67 -0.86
CA LYS A 135 -11.31 13.85 -1.54
C LYS A 135 -11.52 14.22 -3.02
N ASP A 136 -11.43 15.49 -3.35
CA ASP A 136 -11.63 15.97 -4.72
C ASP A 136 -10.53 15.52 -5.69
N ILE A 137 -9.32 15.32 -5.16
CA ILE A 137 -8.18 14.83 -5.94
C ILE A 137 -8.39 13.38 -6.37
N ILE A 138 -8.98 12.54 -5.50
CA ILE A 138 -9.34 11.16 -5.84
C ILE A 138 -10.32 11.14 -7.00
N LYS A 139 -11.37 11.96 -6.92
CA LYS A 139 -12.38 12.08 -7.97
C LYS A 139 -11.78 12.54 -9.30
N THR A 140 -10.87 13.49 -9.25
CA THR A 140 -10.14 13.96 -10.43
C THR A 140 -9.26 12.86 -11.01
N GLY A 141 -8.52 12.14 -10.14
CA GLY A 141 -7.68 11.01 -10.53
C GLY A 141 -8.47 9.92 -11.27
N TYR A 142 -9.62 9.52 -10.73
CA TYR A 142 -10.48 8.51 -11.37
C TYR A 142 -11.06 8.97 -12.70
N LYS A 143 -11.35 10.28 -12.87
CA LYS A 143 -11.89 10.83 -14.12
C LYS A 143 -10.84 11.02 -15.20
N THR A 144 -9.63 11.44 -14.82
CA THR A 144 -8.61 11.87 -15.77
C THR A 144 -7.44 10.90 -15.91
N GLY A 145 -7.35 9.90 -15.02
CA GLY A 145 -6.20 9.02 -14.90
C GLY A 145 -4.96 9.71 -14.32
N ARG A 146 -5.09 10.95 -13.81
CA ARG A 146 -3.98 11.73 -13.23
C ARG A 146 -4.42 12.40 -11.94
N GLY A 147 -3.59 12.25 -10.90
CA GLY A 147 -3.81 12.88 -9.61
C GLY A 147 -2.61 12.70 -8.71
N SER A 148 -2.42 13.61 -7.76
CA SER A 148 -1.41 13.49 -6.72
C SER A 148 -2.09 13.80 -5.39
N PHE A 149 -2.09 12.86 -4.48
CA PHE A 149 -2.67 13.02 -3.15
C PHE A 149 -1.61 12.74 -2.08
N LYS A 150 -1.84 13.31 -0.90
CA LYS A 150 -0.99 13.07 0.26
C LYS A 150 -1.60 11.98 1.11
N VAL A 151 -0.76 11.07 1.60
CA VAL A 151 -1.15 10.05 2.58
C VAL A 151 -0.45 10.36 3.89
N ARG A 152 -1.20 10.34 4.97
CA ARG A 152 -0.71 10.56 6.33
C ARG A 152 -0.85 9.28 7.13
N GLY A 153 0.22 8.87 7.82
CA GLY A 153 0.17 7.79 8.80
C GLY A 153 -0.72 8.15 10.01
N ASN A 154 -1.19 7.14 10.69
CA ASN A 154 -2.00 7.31 11.91
C ASN A 154 -1.09 7.56 13.10
N VAL A 155 -1.44 8.58 13.87
CA VAL A 155 -0.68 9.02 15.04
C VAL A 155 -1.64 9.14 16.22
N SER A 156 -1.22 8.68 17.38
CA SER A 156 -1.93 8.85 18.65
C SER A 156 -1.05 9.54 19.70
N ILE A 157 -1.67 10.22 20.65
CA ILE A 157 -0.99 10.81 21.79
C ILE A 157 -1.31 9.94 23.00
N GLU A 158 -0.27 9.47 23.68
CA GLU A 158 -0.38 8.72 24.93
C GLU A 158 0.15 9.54 26.10
N GLN A 159 -0.60 9.58 27.20
CA GLN A 159 -0.16 10.20 28.44
C GLN A 159 0.63 9.19 29.28
N LEU A 160 1.79 9.62 29.74
CA LEU A 160 2.64 8.85 30.63
C LEU A 160 2.35 9.19 32.09
N LYS A 161 2.65 8.25 33.00
CA LYS A 161 2.38 8.37 34.46
C LYS A 161 2.97 9.63 35.12
N ASN A 162 3.92 10.31 34.46
CA ASN A 162 4.61 11.50 34.99
C ASN A 162 4.06 12.81 34.40
N GLY A 163 2.86 12.82 33.81
CA GLY A 163 2.31 14.00 33.15
C GLY A 163 2.98 14.36 31.82
N LYS A 164 3.89 13.51 31.33
CA LYS A 164 4.52 13.65 30.02
C LYS A 164 3.63 13.03 28.96
N GLU A 165 3.73 13.55 27.76
CA GLU A 165 3.05 13.01 26.58
C GLU A 165 4.06 12.36 25.64
N ARG A 166 3.60 11.36 24.92
CA ARG A 166 4.35 10.79 23.81
C ARG A 166 3.47 10.68 22.57
N ILE A 167 4.04 10.93 21.43
CA ILE A 167 3.43 10.69 20.13
C ILE A 167 3.79 9.29 19.73
N VAL A 168 2.78 8.51 19.36
CA VAL A 168 2.95 7.15 18.85
C VAL A 168 2.49 7.11 17.41
N ILE A 169 3.38 6.74 16.51
CA ILE A 169 3.08 6.50 15.09
C ILE A 169 2.64 5.04 14.98
N ASN A 170 1.36 4.83 14.66
CA ASN A 170 0.75 3.50 14.57
C ASN A 170 0.72 2.96 13.13
N SER A 171 0.87 3.81 12.13
CA SER A 171 1.04 3.41 10.74
C SER A 171 1.90 4.42 9.99
N ILE A 172 2.60 3.94 8.97
CA ILE A 172 3.36 4.77 8.04
C ILE A 172 2.69 4.75 6.67
N PRO A 173 2.85 5.80 5.84
CA PRO A 173 2.33 5.81 4.50
C PRO A 173 2.86 4.64 3.66
N TYR A 174 2.03 4.18 2.73
CA TYR A 174 2.37 3.10 1.81
C TYR A 174 3.66 3.39 1.03
N GLN A 175 4.50 2.36 0.85
CA GLN A 175 5.81 2.43 0.18
C GLN A 175 6.86 3.32 0.87
N ILE A 176 6.64 3.74 2.10
CA ILE A 176 7.65 4.45 2.89
C ILE A 176 8.46 3.44 3.72
N ASN A 177 9.77 3.57 3.65
CA ASN A 177 10.68 2.80 4.50
C ASN A 177 10.69 3.39 5.92
N LYS A 178 10.41 2.55 6.93
CA LYS A 178 10.30 2.97 8.33
C LYS A 178 11.63 3.49 8.88
N SER A 179 12.74 2.85 8.59
CA SER A 179 14.06 3.26 9.06
C SER A 179 14.45 4.63 8.51
N VAL A 180 14.24 4.87 7.22
CA VAL A 180 14.51 6.17 6.59
C VAL A 180 13.60 7.26 7.17
N LEU A 181 12.34 6.95 7.48
CA LEU A 181 11.45 7.89 8.15
C LEU A 181 11.97 8.26 9.54
N ASN A 182 12.38 7.28 10.33
CA ASN A 182 12.93 7.48 11.66
C ASN A 182 14.20 8.33 11.62
N GLU A 183 15.11 8.05 10.69
CA GLU A 183 16.33 8.85 10.50
C GLU A 183 16.01 10.31 10.17
N LYS A 184 15.03 10.53 9.28
CA LYS A 184 14.61 11.88 8.90
C LYS A 184 14.00 12.66 10.07
N ILE A 185 13.23 12.00 10.92
CA ILE A 185 12.70 12.63 12.14
C ILE A 185 13.84 12.98 13.10
N VAL A 186 14.79 12.08 13.31
CA VAL A 186 15.98 12.35 14.14
C VAL A 186 16.80 13.53 13.58
N GLU A 187 16.98 13.60 12.28
CA GLU A 187 17.65 14.74 11.62
C GLU A 187 16.92 16.06 11.87
N LEU A 188 15.60 16.09 11.76
CA LEU A 188 14.79 17.29 12.02
C LEU A 188 14.91 17.77 13.48
N ILE A 189 15.01 16.83 14.44
CA ILE A 189 15.22 17.11 15.85
C ILE A 189 16.62 17.71 16.07
N ARG A 190 17.66 17.06 15.52
CA ARG A 190 19.06 17.55 15.61
C ARG A 190 19.23 18.95 15.01
N ASN A 191 18.54 19.22 13.92
CA ASN A 191 18.54 20.53 13.24
C ASN A 191 17.63 21.57 13.92
N LYS A 192 17.04 21.24 15.09
CA LYS A 192 16.12 22.10 15.85
C LYS A 192 14.93 22.61 15.04
N LYS A 193 14.49 21.85 14.03
CA LYS A 193 13.27 22.12 13.28
C LYS A 193 12.03 21.59 13.98
N ILE A 194 12.21 20.61 14.87
CA ILE A 194 11.20 20.06 15.77
C ILE A 194 11.76 20.17 17.18
N ASP A 195 11.05 20.92 18.04
CA ASP A 195 11.38 21.02 19.45
C ASP A 195 10.48 20.13 20.30
N GLY A 196 10.95 19.80 21.53
CA GLY A 196 10.14 19.06 22.50
C GLY A 196 10.23 17.54 22.41
N ILE A 197 10.90 16.97 21.41
CA ILE A 197 11.16 15.54 21.33
C ILE A 197 12.57 15.24 21.85
N SER A 198 12.66 14.32 22.80
CA SER A 198 13.94 13.92 23.42
C SER A 198 14.49 12.61 22.90
N ASP A 199 13.62 11.70 22.52
CA ASP A 199 14.01 10.35 22.12
C ASP A 199 12.98 9.77 21.15
N ILE A 200 13.44 8.87 20.27
CA ILE A 200 12.59 8.10 19.38
C ILE A 200 12.93 6.63 19.60
N ARG A 201 11.90 5.82 19.81
CA ARG A 201 12.03 4.38 19.99
C ARG A 201 11.14 3.64 19.03
N ASP A 202 11.70 2.68 18.35
CA ASP A 202 10.94 1.72 17.57
C ASP A 202 10.52 0.57 18.49
N GLU A 203 9.24 0.53 18.79
CA GLU A 203 8.59 -0.49 19.61
C GLU A 203 7.74 -1.43 18.72
N SER A 204 7.95 -1.40 17.39
CA SER A 204 7.22 -2.24 16.44
C SER A 204 7.46 -3.72 16.70
N ASN A 205 6.41 -4.52 16.56
CA ASN A 205 6.44 -5.96 16.77
C ASN A 205 5.53 -6.66 15.75
N ARG A 206 5.17 -7.93 15.99
CA ARG A 206 4.28 -8.71 15.12
C ARG A 206 2.85 -8.18 15.07
N GLU A 207 2.43 -7.36 16.02
CA GLU A 207 1.10 -6.75 16.07
C GLU A 207 1.00 -5.52 15.18
N GLY A 208 2.14 -4.92 14.80
CA GLY A 208 2.18 -3.79 13.89
C GLY A 208 3.27 -2.77 14.17
N ILE A 209 3.17 -1.66 13.45
CA ILE A 209 4.09 -0.53 13.56
C ILE A 209 3.78 0.26 14.82
N ARG A 210 4.81 0.53 15.61
CA ARG A 210 4.74 1.36 16.80
C ARG A 210 6.06 2.11 16.98
N VAL A 211 6.11 3.34 16.49
CA VAL A 211 7.26 4.23 16.72
C VAL A 211 6.84 5.30 17.72
N ALA A 212 7.47 5.28 18.89
CA ALA A 212 7.15 6.16 20.01
C ALA A 212 8.18 7.28 20.15
N THR A 213 7.71 8.52 20.21
CA THR A 213 8.55 9.68 20.54
C THR A 213 8.29 10.10 21.98
N VAL A 214 9.32 10.42 22.73
CA VAL A 214 9.20 10.91 24.11
C VAL A 214 9.34 12.42 24.11
N SER A 215 8.34 13.12 24.66
CA SER A 215 8.36 14.57 24.82
C SER A 215 8.65 14.98 26.26
N TYR A 216 9.26 16.14 26.43
CA TYR A 216 9.43 16.79 27.74
C TYR A 216 8.39 17.88 28.01
N THR A 217 7.63 18.30 26.99
CA THR A 217 6.68 19.42 27.08
C THR A 217 5.33 19.03 26.46
N HIS A 218 4.29 19.79 26.74
CA HIS A 218 3.01 19.70 26.00
C HIS A 218 3.26 19.93 24.50
N LEU A 219 3.04 18.91 23.69
CA LEU A 219 3.21 18.99 22.24
C LEU A 219 1.91 19.50 21.62
N THR A 220 1.97 20.69 21.04
CA THR A 220 1.01 21.07 20.01
C THR A 220 1.48 20.50 18.68
N LEU A 221 0.78 19.46 18.18
CA LEU A 221 1.03 18.96 16.84
C LEU A 221 0.74 20.06 15.82
N PRO A 222 1.71 20.49 15.02
CA PRO A 222 1.40 21.37 13.90
C PRO A 222 0.50 20.61 12.92
N THR A 223 -0.63 21.18 12.62
CA THR A 223 -1.70 20.58 11.79
C THR A 223 -1.34 20.46 10.31
N SER A 224 -0.14 20.92 9.90
CA SER A 224 0.32 20.85 8.52
C SER A 224 1.84 20.80 8.42
N TYR A 225 2.39 19.60 8.12
CA TYR A 225 3.71 19.53 7.49
C TYR A 225 3.53 19.19 6.01
N PRO A 226 4.13 19.96 5.11
CA PRO A 226 4.33 19.53 3.74
C PRO A 226 5.41 18.43 3.73
N VAL A 227 5.11 17.28 3.17
CA VAL A 227 6.08 16.23 2.82
C VAL A 227 6.64 16.55 1.45
#